data_4ccdeb8a3f6955894a59caa9b80511e6
#
_entry.id   4ccdeb8a3f6955894a59caa9b80511e6
#
_cell.length_a   1.000
_cell.length_b   1.000
_cell.length_c   1.000
_cell.angle_alpha   90.00
_cell.angle_beta   90.00
_cell.angle_gamma   90.00
#
_symmetry.space_group_name_H-M   'P 1'
#
loop_
_entity.id
_entity.type
_entity.pdbx_description
1 polymer ?
#
loop_
_entity_poly.entity_id
_entity_poly.type
_entity_poly.pdbx_seq_one_letter_code
_entity_poly.pdbx_strand_id
1 'polypeptide(L)'
;DCILISEFVGDELDCTYSSSYKAGCIYTGDCDSNKVQLGSVYSRFIDYIGVIQIPHHGSKYDFNIDVFKAFDSLICPVSYGTKNTHEHPAAEVINTLSLNHFRPILINEQLNSIFRQRICCFEIKRNKNLSKV
;
A
#
# COMPACT_ATOMS: atom_id res chain seq x y z
N ASP A 1 -22.00 4.48 -1.63
CA ASP A 1 -20.77 4.46 -0.83
C ASP A 1 -19.93 3.27 -1.25
N CYS A 2 -18.61 3.45 -1.28
CA CYS A 2 -17.67 2.38 -1.57
C CYS A 2 -16.78 2.15 -0.33
N ILE A 3 -16.51 0.90 -0.03
CA ILE A 3 -15.55 0.50 0.99
C ILE A 3 -14.41 -0.23 0.32
N LEU A 4 -13.18 0.16 0.63
CA LEU A 4 -12.00 -0.56 0.23
C LEU A 4 -11.68 -1.61 1.31
N ILE A 5 -11.54 -2.84 0.89
CA ILE A 5 -11.06 -3.94 1.73
C ILE A 5 -9.69 -4.37 1.22
N SER A 6 -8.68 -4.23 2.07
CA SER A 6 -7.34 -4.72 1.83
C SER A 6 -7.10 -5.96 2.69
N GLU A 7 -6.74 -7.05 2.07
CA GLU A 7 -6.50 -8.34 2.72
C GLU A 7 -5.03 -8.72 2.51
N PHE A 8 -4.39 -9.12 3.59
CA PHE A 8 -3.13 -9.84 3.54
C PHE A 8 -3.41 -11.27 4.01
N VAL A 9 -3.06 -12.23 3.20
CA VAL A 9 -3.20 -13.66 3.47
C VAL A 9 -1.82 -14.29 3.36
N GLY A 10 -1.43 -15.08 4.35
CA GLY A 10 -0.17 -15.80 4.36
C GLY A 10 -0.22 -16.95 5.35
N ASP A 11 0.75 -17.83 5.30
CA ASP A 11 0.77 -19.07 6.11
C ASP A 11 0.79 -18.78 7.62
N GLU A 12 1.31 -17.63 8.04
CA GLU A 12 1.46 -17.30 9.47
C GLU A 12 0.47 -16.21 9.95
N LEU A 13 -0.11 -15.45 9.05
CA LEU A 13 -0.94 -14.28 9.44
C LEU A 13 -1.95 -13.91 8.37
N ASP A 14 -3.21 -13.87 8.76
CA ASP A 14 -4.29 -13.26 7.98
C ASP A 14 -4.68 -11.93 8.60
N CYS A 15 -4.63 -10.86 7.82
CA CYS A 15 -5.04 -9.53 8.25
C CYS A 15 -5.97 -8.90 7.23
N THR A 16 -7.09 -8.36 7.72
CA THR A 16 -8.01 -7.57 6.89
C THR A 16 -8.01 -6.14 7.37
N TYR A 17 -7.82 -5.22 6.45
CA TYR A 17 -7.89 -3.79 6.70
C TYR A 17 -9.03 -3.20 5.89
N SER A 18 -9.87 -2.41 6.52
CA SER A 18 -10.88 -1.62 5.83
C SER A 18 -10.53 -0.14 5.90
N SER A 19 -10.58 0.53 4.77
CA SER A 19 -10.48 1.99 4.72
C SER A 19 -11.52 2.53 3.75
N SER A 20 -12.11 3.66 4.09
CA SER A 20 -13.23 4.21 3.33
C SER A 20 -12.82 5.01 2.10
N TYR A 21 -11.55 5.37 1.87
CA TYR A 21 -11.29 6.47 0.96
C TYR A 21 -10.09 6.35 0.01
N LYS A 22 -9.14 5.46 0.23
CA LYS A 22 -7.88 5.48 -0.53
C LYS A 22 -7.68 4.20 -1.33
N ALA A 23 -8.42 4.08 -2.43
CA ALA A 23 -8.38 2.89 -3.31
C ALA A 23 -7.23 2.93 -4.33
N GLY A 24 -6.54 4.07 -4.47
CA GLY A 24 -5.45 4.22 -5.42
C GLY A 24 -4.22 3.42 -5.00
N CYS A 25 -3.57 2.82 -5.99
CA CYS A 25 -2.35 2.05 -5.82
C CYS A 25 -1.28 2.51 -6.81
N ILE A 26 -0.05 2.63 -6.33
CA ILE A 26 1.13 2.89 -7.16
C ILE A 26 2.00 1.64 -7.16
N TYR A 27 2.29 1.12 -8.36
CA TYR A 27 3.28 0.08 -8.59
C TYR A 27 4.57 0.73 -9.06
N THR A 28 5.62 0.59 -8.28
CA THR A 28 6.91 1.26 -8.52
C THR A 28 7.89 0.42 -9.32
N GLY A 29 7.74 -0.91 -9.29
CA GLY A 29 8.72 -1.81 -9.93
C GLY A 29 10.14 -1.54 -9.40
N ASP A 30 11.08 -1.42 -10.30
CA ASP A 30 12.49 -1.13 -10.00
C ASP A 30 12.81 0.38 -10.03
N CYS A 31 11.82 1.20 -9.68
CA CYS A 31 12.00 2.65 -9.63
C CYS A 31 13.04 3.03 -8.56
N ASP A 32 13.97 3.91 -8.93
CA ASP A 32 14.85 4.57 -7.98
C ASP A 32 14.13 5.78 -7.37
N SER A 33 13.65 5.64 -6.14
CA SER A 33 12.90 6.70 -5.47
C SER A 33 13.75 7.92 -5.08
N ASN A 34 15.06 7.86 -5.22
CA ASN A 34 15.91 9.03 -5.10
C ASN A 34 15.81 9.97 -6.31
N LYS A 35 15.33 9.47 -7.44
CA LYS A 35 15.21 10.22 -8.70
C LYS A 35 13.79 10.66 -9.05
N VAL A 36 12.78 10.10 -8.38
CA VAL A 36 11.37 10.34 -8.70
C VAL A 36 10.64 10.94 -7.52
N GLN A 37 9.99 12.08 -7.73
CA GLN A 37 9.15 12.75 -6.74
C GLN A 37 7.70 12.31 -6.90
N LEU A 38 7.32 11.16 -6.31
CA LEU A 38 5.98 10.59 -6.44
C LEU A 38 4.87 11.58 -6.05
N GLY A 39 5.06 12.36 -4.98
CA GLY A 39 4.10 13.37 -4.55
C GLY A 39 3.83 14.44 -5.61
N SER A 40 4.85 14.83 -6.40
CA SER A 40 4.68 15.75 -7.51
C SER A 40 4.00 15.11 -8.71
N VAL A 41 4.43 13.90 -9.07
CA VAL A 41 3.87 13.14 -10.21
C VAL A 41 2.38 12.85 -9.99
N TYR A 42 2.01 12.47 -8.78
CA TYR A 42 0.64 12.09 -8.42
C TYR A 42 -0.10 13.17 -7.61
N SER A 43 0.33 14.43 -7.69
CA SER A 43 -0.21 15.54 -6.88
C SER A 43 -1.74 15.66 -6.90
N ARG A 44 -2.38 15.38 -8.03
CA ARG A 44 -3.85 15.41 -8.19
C ARG A 44 -4.56 14.21 -7.55
N PHE A 45 -3.82 13.17 -7.18
CA PHE A 45 -4.37 11.90 -6.71
C PHE A 45 -3.91 11.54 -5.30
N ILE A 46 -3.13 12.39 -4.62
CA ILE A 46 -2.55 12.13 -3.30
C ILE A 46 -3.61 11.63 -2.31
N ASP A 47 -4.77 12.29 -2.28
CA ASP A 47 -5.85 11.96 -1.35
C ASP A 47 -6.53 10.61 -1.63
N TYR A 48 -6.30 10.04 -2.80
CA TYR A 48 -6.89 8.76 -3.22
C TYR A 48 -5.92 7.59 -3.12
N ILE A 49 -4.62 7.84 -2.95
CA ILE A 49 -3.60 6.81 -2.92
C ILE A 49 -3.43 6.29 -1.49
N GLY A 50 -3.73 5.02 -1.29
CA GLY A 50 -3.58 4.32 0.00
C GLY A 50 -2.57 3.20 -0.02
N VAL A 51 -2.07 2.82 -1.21
CA VAL A 51 -1.09 1.76 -1.37
C VAL A 51 0.03 2.21 -2.28
N ILE A 52 1.27 2.00 -1.84
CA ILE A 52 2.46 2.16 -2.69
C ILE A 52 3.34 0.93 -2.50
N GLN A 53 3.54 0.17 -3.57
CA GLN A 53 4.52 -0.92 -3.56
C GLN A 53 5.91 -0.34 -3.32
N ILE A 54 6.68 -0.96 -2.44
CA ILE A 54 8.04 -0.53 -2.17
C ILE A 54 8.94 -0.93 -3.34
N PRO A 55 9.71 0.01 -3.91
CA PRO A 55 10.50 -0.23 -5.09
C PRO A 55 11.63 -1.22 -4.85
N HIS A 56 12.05 -1.87 -5.91
CA HIS A 56 13.24 -2.72 -6.01
C HIS A 56 13.35 -3.70 -4.84
N HIS A 57 12.24 -4.40 -4.55
CA HIS A 57 12.14 -5.43 -3.49
C HIS A 57 12.53 -4.94 -2.08
N GLY A 58 12.49 -3.65 -1.83
CA GLY A 58 12.96 -3.05 -0.57
C GLY A 58 14.47 -2.84 -0.49
N SER A 59 15.12 -2.56 -1.63
CA SER A 59 16.51 -2.12 -1.69
C SER A 59 16.72 -0.81 -0.93
N LYS A 60 17.67 -0.78 0.00
CA LYS A 60 18.02 0.46 0.71
C LYS A 60 18.65 1.53 -0.18
N TYR A 61 19.22 1.14 -1.31
CA TYR A 61 19.89 2.06 -2.24
C TYR A 61 18.89 2.83 -3.10
N ASP A 62 17.73 2.24 -3.37
CA ASP A 62 16.69 2.82 -4.23
C ASP A 62 15.51 3.38 -3.44
N PHE A 63 15.57 3.29 -2.10
CA PHE A 63 14.53 3.74 -1.20
C PHE A 63 14.82 5.11 -0.60
N ASN A 64 13.85 6.04 -0.72
CA ASN A 64 13.89 7.35 -0.09
C ASN A 64 12.55 7.63 0.59
N ILE A 65 12.52 7.65 1.91
CA ILE A 65 11.31 7.86 2.71
C ILE A 65 10.62 9.20 2.43
N ASP A 66 11.38 10.24 2.09
CA ASP A 66 10.80 11.58 1.87
C ASP A 66 9.84 11.62 0.69
N VAL A 67 10.02 10.71 -0.27
CA VAL A 67 9.11 10.57 -1.42
C VAL A 67 7.74 10.05 -0.99
N PHE A 68 7.67 9.28 0.09
CA PHE A 68 6.44 8.68 0.62
C PHE A 68 5.70 9.61 1.59
N LYS A 69 6.40 10.57 2.22
CA LYS A 69 5.82 11.50 3.21
C LYS A 69 4.75 12.45 2.64
N ALA A 70 4.65 12.56 1.31
CA ALA A 70 3.57 13.30 0.68
C ALA A 70 2.20 12.59 0.82
N PHE A 71 2.19 11.33 1.21
CA PHE A 71 0.98 10.52 1.32
C PHE A 71 0.71 10.16 2.78
N ASP A 72 -0.58 10.05 3.15
CA ASP A 72 -0.98 9.63 4.49
C ASP A 72 -1.31 8.14 4.55
N SER A 73 -0.98 7.51 5.68
CA SER A 73 -1.49 6.18 6.06
C SER A 73 -1.35 5.10 4.98
N LEU A 74 -0.16 4.99 4.40
CA LEU A 74 0.10 4.03 3.33
C LEU A 74 0.19 2.58 3.83
N ILE A 75 -0.37 1.68 3.05
CA ILE A 75 -0.01 0.26 3.04
C ILE A 75 1.12 0.09 2.02
N CYS A 76 2.21 -0.54 2.42
CA CYS A 76 3.43 -0.63 1.64
C CYS A 76 3.79 -2.11 1.37
N PRO A 77 3.21 -2.75 0.33
CA PRO A 77 3.60 -4.10 -0.05
C PRO A 77 5.07 -4.13 -0.47
N VAL A 78 5.80 -5.10 0.05
CA VAL A 78 7.20 -5.37 -0.30
C VAL A 78 7.28 -6.80 -0.83
N SER A 79 7.34 -6.94 -2.14
CA SER A 79 7.44 -8.24 -2.80
C SER A 79 8.91 -8.60 -3.02
N TYR A 80 9.34 -9.75 -2.54
CA TYR A 80 10.73 -10.19 -2.68
C TYR A 80 10.85 -11.72 -2.72
N GLY A 81 11.91 -12.22 -3.34
CA GLY A 81 12.27 -13.63 -3.31
C GLY A 81 13.17 -13.94 -2.12
N THR A 82 12.89 -15.01 -1.38
CA THR A 82 13.68 -15.38 -0.19
C THR A 82 15.07 -15.93 -0.53
N LYS A 83 15.28 -16.34 -1.77
CA LYS A 83 16.58 -16.82 -2.27
C LYS A 83 17.43 -15.71 -2.91
N ASN A 84 17.06 -14.44 -2.69
CA ASN A 84 17.84 -13.35 -3.26
C ASN A 84 19.20 -13.21 -2.56
N THR A 85 20.22 -12.87 -3.35
CA THR A 85 21.59 -12.67 -2.86
C THR A 85 21.87 -11.25 -2.38
N HIS A 86 20.87 -10.36 -2.47
CA HIS A 86 20.99 -8.93 -2.19
C HIS A 86 20.46 -8.54 -0.81
N GLU A 87 20.05 -9.52 0.00
CA GLU A 87 19.49 -9.30 1.34
C GLU A 87 18.25 -8.37 1.35
N HIS A 88 17.44 -8.44 0.28
CA HIS A 88 16.18 -7.69 0.24
C HIS A 88 15.04 -8.48 0.92
N PRO A 89 14.12 -7.76 1.58
CA PRO A 89 14.14 -6.33 1.85
C PRO A 89 15.15 -5.98 2.96
N ALA A 90 15.81 -4.84 2.85
CA ALA A 90 16.69 -4.36 3.90
C ALA A 90 15.87 -4.03 5.16
N ALA A 91 16.33 -4.51 6.32
CA ALA A 91 15.67 -4.24 7.61
C ALA A 91 15.52 -2.73 7.88
N GLU A 92 16.47 -1.93 7.44
CA GLU A 92 16.43 -0.48 7.51
C GLU A 92 15.19 0.11 6.80
N VAL A 93 14.84 -0.39 5.62
CA VAL A 93 13.67 0.06 4.85
C VAL A 93 12.38 -0.25 5.63
N ILE A 94 12.25 -1.47 6.13
CA ILE A 94 11.07 -1.91 6.88
C ILE A 94 10.91 -1.09 8.16
N ASN A 95 11.99 -0.89 8.91
CA ASN A 95 11.99 -0.08 10.14
C ASN A 95 11.63 1.38 9.84
N THR A 96 12.20 1.96 8.78
CA THR A 96 11.93 3.35 8.40
C THR A 96 10.47 3.56 8.02
N LEU A 97 9.87 2.63 7.27
CA LEU A 97 8.43 2.68 6.96
C LEU A 97 7.58 2.66 8.24
N SER A 98 7.86 1.72 9.15
CA SER A 98 7.11 1.58 10.39
C SER A 98 7.24 2.81 11.31
N LEU A 99 8.43 3.39 11.42
CA LEU A 99 8.68 4.61 12.19
C LEU A 99 7.96 5.85 11.63
N ASN A 100 7.68 5.86 10.34
CA ASN A 100 6.89 6.91 9.68
C ASN A 100 5.39 6.57 9.59
N HIS A 101 4.91 5.62 10.39
CA HIS A 101 3.50 5.19 10.47
C HIS A 101 2.95 4.60 9.17
N PHE A 102 3.81 4.20 8.25
CA PHE A 102 3.43 3.40 7.10
C PHE A 102 3.40 1.92 7.50
N ARG A 103 2.62 1.14 6.78
CA ARG A 103 2.40 -0.27 7.10
C ARG A 103 3.09 -1.17 6.07
N PRO A 104 4.32 -1.65 6.32
CA PRO A 104 4.95 -2.61 5.43
C PRO A 104 4.23 -3.96 5.51
N ILE A 105 4.05 -4.61 4.34
CA ILE A 105 3.51 -5.96 4.21
C ILE A 105 4.48 -6.78 3.38
N LEU A 106 5.06 -7.80 4.00
CA LEU A 106 6.05 -8.67 3.36
C LEU A 106 5.35 -9.76 2.55
N ILE A 107 5.70 -9.85 1.27
CA ILE A 107 5.13 -10.80 0.33
C ILE A 107 6.26 -11.62 -0.29
N ASN A 108 6.25 -12.93 -0.09
CA ASN A 108 7.27 -13.82 -0.62
C ASN A 108 6.74 -15.25 -0.81
N GLU A 109 7.49 -16.06 -1.54
CA GLU A 109 7.12 -17.43 -1.86
C GLU A 109 7.17 -18.38 -0.66
N GLN A 110 8.00 -18.12 0.34
CA GLN A 110 8.16 -18.97 1.51
C GLN A 110 6.96 -18.87 2.45
N LEU A 111 6.40 -17.64 2.61
CA LEU A 111 5.20 -17.41 3.41
C LEU A 111 3.92 -17.66 2.62
N ASN A 112 4.02 -18.04 1.33
CA ASN A 112 2.87 -18.21 0.43
C ASN A 112 1.88 -17.03 0.54
N SER A 113 2.40 -15.82 0.61
CA SER A 113 1.65 -14.63 1.02
C SER A 113 1.11 -13.85 -0.17
N ILE A 114 -0.08 -13.33 -0.01
CA ILE A 114 -0.79 -12.53 -1.03
C ILE A 114 -1.32 -11.26 -0.38
N PHE A 115 -1.10 -10.13 -1.04
CA PHE A 115 -1.82 -8.89 -0.74
C PHE A 115 -2.88 -8.65 -1.81
N ARG A 116 -4.13 -8.44 -1.37
CA ARG A 116 -5.29 -8.24 -2.25
C ARG A 116 -6.07 -7.00 -1.85
N GLN A 117 -6.50 -6.24 -2.83
CA GLN A 117 -7.44 -5.15 -2.62
C GLN A 117 -8.74 -5.41 -3.37
N ARG A 118 -9.86 -5.13 -2.70
CA ARG A 118 -11.20 -5.16 -3.31
C ARG A 118 -11.93 -3.86 -3.00
N ILE A 119 -12.58 -3.31 -4.03
CA ILE A 119 -13.49 -2.17 -3.89
C ILE A 119 -14.91 -2.74 -3.86
N CYS A 120 -15.59 -2.57 -2.74
CA CYS A 120 -16.98 -2.95 -2.59
C CYS A 120 -17.84 -1.69 -2.65
N CYS A 121 -18.63 -1.56 -3.70
CA CYS A 121 -19.56 -0.44 -3.88
C CYS A 121 -20.99 -0.88 -3.51
N PHE A 122 -21.65 -0.11 -2.65
CA PHE A 122 -23.02 -0.35 -2.22
C PHE A 122 -23.92 0.77 -2.74
N GLU A 123 -25.00 0.40 -3.44
CA GLU A 123 -26.07 1.35 -3.74
C GLU A 123 -26.85 1.67 -2.47
N ILE A 124 -26.76 2.89 -1.98
CA ILE A 124 -27.71 3.37 -0.98
C ILE A 124 -29.03 3.66 -1.71
N LYS A 125 -30.01 2.76 -1.61
CA LYS A 125 -31.37 3.09 -2.00
C LYS A 125 -31.87 4.20 -1.10
N ARG A 126 -31.81 5.45 -1.56
CA ARG A 126 -32.49 6.56 -0.88
C ARG A 126 -33.99 6.22 -0.86
N ASN A 127 -34.49 5.89 0.31
CA ASN A 127 -35.95 5.78 0.55
C ASN A 127 -36.55 7.16 0.26
N LYS A 128 -37.20 7.32 -0.90
CA LYS A 128 -37.93 8.53 -1.29
C LYS A 128 -39.20 8.80 -0.48
N ASN A 129 -39.42 8.13 0.64
CA ASN A 129 -40.67 8.18 1.42
C ASN A 129 -40.57 8.97 2.73
N LEU A 130 -39.71 10.00 2.81
CA LEU A 130 -39.67 10.90 3.99
C LEU A 130 -39.95 12.36 3.62
N SER A 131 -40.91 12.60 2.69
CA SER A 131 -41.44 13.93 2.48
C SER A 131 -42.96 13.88 2.24
N LYS A 132 -43.70 13.47 3.27
CA LYS A 132 -45.11 13.76 3.45
C LYS A 132 -45.45 13.62 4.93
N VAL A 133 -45.16 14.63 5.69
CA VAL A 133 -45.95 15.06 6.85
C VAL A 133 -45.85 16.57 6.91
#